data_afffb787ef6a3787a83a4e8421c8d394
#
_entry.id   afffb787ef6a3787a83a4e8421c8d394
#
_cell.length_a   1.000
_cell.length_b   1.000
_cell.length_c   1.000
_cell.angle_alpha   90.00
_cell.angle_beta   90.00
_cell.angle_gamma   90.00
#
_symmetry.space_group_name_H-M   'P 1'
#
loop_
_entity.id
_entity.type
_entity.pdbx_description
1 polymer ?
#
loop_
_entity_poly.entity_id
_entity_poly.type
_entity_poly.pdbx_seq_one_letter_code
_entity_poly.pdbx_strand_id
1 'polypeptide(L)'
;LSMHANHVRIAHNEIHDLYYTGVSCGWVWGYAESASFDNVIEYNHIYDIGHFVLSDMGGIYTLGVQPGTVIRYNLIHDIEKANYGGWAIYPDEGSSHMLIENNIGYRTTSTCFHQHYGRENIVRNNIFALGGEGAVHWTRKEPHVSFTFEHNILLVDNQPLFTGPDRGNLKCDMNLYWDVGGRPLIYAPDRLDA
;
A
#
# COMPACT_ATOMS: atom_id res chain seq x y z
N LEU A 1 -3.25 13.59 -10.26
CA LEU A 1 -2.26 12.83 -10.99
C LEU A 1 -0.96 13.62 -11.09
N SER A 2 0.13 13.10 -10.55
CA SER A 2 1.49 13.67 -10.62
C SER A 2 2.38 12.73 -11.43
N MET A 3 2.53 13.00 -12.72
CA MET A 3 3.34 12.17 -13.63
C MET A 3 4.65 12.87 -13.94
N HIS A 4 5.76 12.13 -13.87
CA HIS A 4 7.12 12.63 -14.18
C HIS A 4 7.47 13.95 -13.48
N ALA A 5 6.97 14.14 -12.26
CA ALA A 5 7.15 15.36 -11.48
C ALA A 5 7.84 15.07 -10.15
N ASN A 6 8.57 16.06 -9.65
CA ASN A 6 9.29 15.99 -8.39
C ASN A 6 8.98 17.21 -7.51
N HIS A 7 9.30 17.10 -6.22
CA HIS A 7 9.05 18.13 -5.22
C HIS A 7 7.57 18.61 -5.17
N VAL A 8 6.64 17.72 -5.56
CA VAL A 8 5.20 18.01 -5.51
C VAL A 8 4.68 17.65 -4.11
N ARG A 9 3.87 18.52 -3.55
CA ARG A 9 3.16 18.25 -2.30
C ARG A 9 1.65 18.20 -2.56
N ILE A 10 1.02 17.05 -2.25
CA ILE A 10 -0.43 16.84 -2.30
C ILE A 10 -0.88 16.69 -0.85
N ALA A 11 -1.53 17.70 -0.31
CA ALA A 11 -1.84 17.71 1.11
C ALA A 11 -3.17 18.41 1.45
N HIS A 12 -3.78 17.96 2.56
CA HIS A 12 -5.01 18.53 3.13
C HIS A 12 -6.19 18.57 2.16
N ASN A 13 -6.31 17.53 1.32
CA ASN A 13 -7.43 17.39 0.41
C ASN A 13 -8.43 16.38 0.96
N GLU A 14 -9.69 16.59 0.62
CA GLU A 14 -10.74 15.60 0.69
C GLU A 14 -11.01 15.10 -0.74
N ILE A 15 -10.81 13.79 -0.98
CA ILE A 15 -10.86 13.16 -2.33
C ILE A 15 -11.82 11.99 -2.27
N HIS A 16 -12.91 12.05 -2.97
CA HIS A 16 -13.96 11.03 -2.93
C HIS A 16 -14.82 11.02 -4.20
N ASP A 17 -15.74 10.04 -4.29
CA ASP A 17 -16.67 9.86 -5.42
C ASP A 17 -15.97 9.73 -6.78
N LEU A 18 -14.85 9.02 -6.82
CA LEU A 18 -14.11 8.76 -8.04
C LEU A 18 -14.24 7.29 -8.48
N TYR A 19 -14.34 7.05 -9.77
CA TYR A 19 -14.41 5.69 -10.31
C TYR A 19 -13.05 5.00 -10.45
N TYR A 20 -11.96 5.71 -10.25
CA TYR A 20 -10.61 5.20 -10.27
C TYR A 20 -9.79 5.77 -9.10
N THR A 21 -8.48 5.70 -9.15
CA THR A 21 -7.54 6.08 -8.09
C THR A 21 -7.70 7.52 -7.57
N GLY A 22 -7.63 7.70 -6.28
CA GLY A 22 -7.70 9.03 -5.65
C GLY A 22 -6.47 9.88 -5.97
N VAL A 23 -5.26 9.37 -5.70
CA VAL A 23 -3.98 10.03 -6.00
C VAL A 23 -3.08 9.07 -6.76
N SER A 24 -2.56 9.48 -7.92
CA SER A 24 -1.55 8.73 -8.68
C SER A 24 -0.26 9.53 -8.78
N CYS A 25 0.88 8.88 -8.51
CA CYS A 25 2.21 9.50 -8.54
C CYS A 25 3.22 8.60 -9.25
N GLY A 26 4.02 9.16 -10.16
CA GLY A 26 5.07 8.46 -10.88
C GLY A 26 4.79 8.28 -12.36
N TRP A 27 4.65 7.06 -12.83
CA TRP A 27 4.28 6.63 -14.18
C TRP A 27 5.42 6.18 -15.10
N VAL A 28 6.47 5.61 -14.50
CA VAL A 28 7.50 4.88 -15.24
C VAL A 28 7.48 3.43 -14.82
N TRP A 29 7.12 2.51 -15.73
CA TRP A 29 7.03 1.08 -15.40
C TRP A 29 8.40 0.48 -15.10
N GLY A 30 8.47 -0.32 -14.04
CA GLY A 30 9.67 -1.04 -13.66
C GLY A 30 10.73 -0.16 -13.02
N TYR A 31 11.99 -0.52 -13.21
CA TYR A 31 13.13 0.10 -12.52
C TYR A 31 13.89 1.10 -13.39
N ALA A 32 13.31 1.57 -14.46
CA ALA A 32 13.91 2.60 -15.30
C ALA A 32 14.05 3.92 -14.53
N GLU A 33 14.95 4.77 -15.00
CA GLU A 33 15.13 6.12 -14.45
C GLU A 33 13.83 6.92 -14.53
N SER A 34 13.51 7.60 -13.47
CA SER A 34 12.28 8.36 -13.32
C SER A 34 12.59 9.80 -12.89
N ALA A 35 11.84 10.76 -13.44
CA ALA A 35 11.87 12.14 -12.99
C ALA A 35 11.03 12.38 -11.72
N SER A 36 10.37 11.34 -11.19
CA SER A 36 9.57 11.44 -9.96
C SER A 36 10.44 11.13 -8.74
N PHE A 37 10.63 12.10 -7.89
CA PHE A 37 11.37 11.99 -6.62
C PHE A 37 10.96 13.10 -5.66
N ASP A 38 11.24 12.93 -4.37
CA ASP A 38 10.98 13.91 -3.32
C ASP A 38 9.55 14.49 -3.32
N ASN A 39 8.56 13.65 -3.69
CA ASN A 39 7.15 14.03 -3.62
C ASN A 39 6.60 13.72 -2.22
N VAL A 40 5.62 14.50 -1.78
CA VAL A 40 4.96 14.32 -0.48
C VAL A 40 3.45 14.23 -0.67
N ILE A 41 2.85 13.11 -0.23
CA ILE A 41 1.41 12.90 -0.21
C ILE A 41 1.00 12.74 1.26
N GLU A 42 0.37 13.79 1.84
CA GLU A 42 0.13 13.80 3.28
C GLU A 42 -1.15 14.50 3.70
N TYR A 43 -1.69 14.09 4.85
CA TYR A 43 -2.89 14.68 5.46
C TYR A 43 -4.11 14.73 4.54
N ASN A 44 -4.24 13.78 3.61
CA ASN A 44 -5.42 13.69 2.75
C ASN A 44 -6.43 12.71 3.36
N HIS A 45 -7.72 12.99 3.15
CA HIS A 45 -8.82 12.09 3.41
C HIS A 45 -9.32 11.57 2.07
N ILE A 46 -9.17 10.26 1.82
CA ILE A 46 -9.47 9.61 0.54
C ILE A 46 -10.45 8.47 0.79
N TYR A 47 -11.63 8.53 0.19
CA TYR A 47 -12.69 7.55 0.45
C TYR A 47 -13.72 7.47 -0.67
N ASP A 48 -14.58 6.46 -0.63
CA ASP A 48 -15.61 6.20 -1.65
C ASP A 48 -15.02 6.22 -3.06
N ILE A 49 -14.01 5.37 -3.28
CA ILE A 49 -13.27 5.27 -4.55
C ILE A 49 -13.59 3.94 -5.23
N GLY A 50 -13.85 4.01 -6.55
CA GLY A 50 -14.00 2.84 -7.42
C GLY A 50 -15.43 2.45 -7.70
N HIS A 51 -16.33 2.43 -6.71
CA HIS A 51 -17.77 2.15 -6.83
C HIS A 51 -18.09 0.86 -7.60
N PHE A 52 -17.21 -0.17 -7.48
CA PHE A 52 -17.32 -1.46 -8.20
C PHE A 52 -17.32 -1.34 -9.74
N VAL A 53 -16.80 -0.24 -10.29
CA VAL A 53 -16.83 0.02 -11.75
C VAL A 53 -15.51 -0.37 -12.41
N LEU A 54 -14.39 -0.04 -11.81
CA LEU A 54 -13.05 -0.31 -12.35
C LEU A 54 -12.25 -1.24 -11.43
N SER A 55 -11.10 -1.64 -11.88
CA SER A 55 -10.16 -2.54 -11.22
C SER A 55 -8.75 -1.94 -11.22
N ASP A 56 -7.82 -2.55 -10.49
CA ASP A 56 -6.40 -2.18 -10.50
C ASP A 56 -6.16 -0.75 -10.04
N MET A 57 -6.62 -0.45 -8.84
CA MET A 57 -6.61 0.91 -8.30
C MET A 57 -6.26 0.94 -6.82
N GLY A 58 -5.94 2.12 -6.34
CA GLY A 58 -5.74 2.41 -4.93
C GLY A 58 -6.29 3.77 -4.51
N GLY A 59 -6.47 3.98 -3.22
CA GLY A 59 -6.64 5.34 -2.71
C GLY A 59 -5.43 6.18 -3.09
N ILE A 60 -4.22 5.65 -2.87
CA ILE A 60 -2.94 6.20 -3.37
C ILE A 60 -2.25 5.12 -4.20
N TYR A 61 -1.92 5.45 -5.44
CA TYR A 61 -1.24 4.60 -6.43
C TYR A 61 0.10 5.22 -6.80
N THR A 62 1.17 4.42 -6.77
CA THR A 62 2.49 4.85 -7.24
C THR A 62 3.03 3.91 -8.30
N LEU A 63 3.86 4.42 -9.20
CA LEU A 63 4.44 3.64 -10.29
C LEU A 63 5.86 4.09 -10.60
N GLY A 64 6.81 3.16 -10.54
CA GLY A 64 8.22 3.39 -10.86
C GLY A 64 9.07 3.89 -9.69
N VAL A 65 10.34 4.05 -9.96
CA VAL A 65 11.36 4.45 -8.98
C VAL A 65 11.13 5.90 -8.54
N GLN A 66 11.01 6.13 -7.23
CA GLN A 66 10.65 7.44 -6.66
C GLN A 66 11.42 7.73 -5.36
N PRO A 67 12.74 7.88 -5.41
CA PRO A 67 13.53 8.12 -4.19
C PRO A 67 13.07 9.38 -3.46
N GLY A 68 13.02 9.30 -2.13
CA GLY A 68 12.62 10.42 -1.28
C GLY A 68 11.12 10.74 -1.27
N THR A 69 10.30 10.05 -2.07
CA THR A 69 8.85 10.21 -2.02
C THR A 69 8.30 9.68 -0.69
N VAL A 70 7.45 10.47 -0.04
CA VAL A 70 6.85 10.20 1.26
C VAL A 70 5.33 10.18 1.18
N ILE A 71 4.71 9.11 1.69
CA ILE A 71 3.25 8.97 1.84
C ILE A 71 2.96 8.86 3.33
N ARG A 72 2.34 9.88 3.92
CA ARG A 72 2.13 9.90 5.37
C ARG A 72 0.89 10.65 5.83
N TYR A 73 0.41 10.26 7.02
CA TYR A 73 -0.73 10.92 7.70
C TYR A 73 -2.00 10.99 6.86
N ASN A 74 -2.19 10.05 5.91
CA ASN A 74 -3.41 9.99 5.13
C ASN A 74 -4.43 9.05 5.80
N LEU A 75 -5.70 9.40 5.70
CA LEU A 75 -6.84 8.56 6.05
C LEU A 75 -7.48 8.05 4.76
N ILE A 76 -7.47 6.72 4.57
CA ILE A 76 -7.88 6.10 3.31
C ILE A 76 -8.85 4.96 3.60
N HIS A 77 -10.07 5.00 3.05
CA HIS A 77 -11.04 3.95 3.29
C HIS A 77 -12.12 3.84 2.22
N ASP A 78 -12.87 2.74 2.26
CA ASP A 78 -13.98 2.47 1.34
C ASP A 78 -13.50 2.54 -0.12
N ILE A 79 -12.53 1.64 -0.45
CA ILE A 79 -11.98 1.50 -1.81
C ILE A 79 -12.56 0.24 -2.44
N GLU A 80 -13.29 0.39 -3.53
CA GLU A 80 -14.19 -0.64 -4.07
C GLU A 80 -13.82 -1.02 -5.51
N LYS A 81 -13.36 -2.27 -5.70
CA LYS A 81 -13.00 -2.82 -7.02
C LYS A 81 -14.17 -3.47 -7.73
N ALA A 82 -14.12 -3.54 -9.06
CA ALA A 82 -15.02 -4.37 -9.86
C ALA A 82 -14.63 -5.87 -9.79
N ASN A 83 -13.42 -6.21 -10.20
CA ASN A 83 -12.94 -7.60 -10.24
C ASN A 83 -11.72 -7.85 -9.35
N TYR A 84 -10.65 -7.04 -9.50
CA TYR A 84 -9.43 -7.15 -8.71
C TYR A 84 -8.88 -5.77 -8.38
N GLY A 85 -8.06 -5.67 -7.32
CA GLY A 85 -7.25 -4.49 -7.06
C GLY A 85 -8.03 -3.25 -6.63
N GLY A 86 -8.50 -3.24 -5.39
CA GLY A 86 -8.98 -2.06 -4.69
C GLY A 86 -8.27 -1.96 -3.34
N TRP A 87 -7.14 -1.25 -3.28
CA TRP A 87 -6.25 -1.13 -2.13
C TRP A 87 -6.25 0.28 -1.55
N ALA A 88 -5.90 0.46 -0.29
CA ALA A 88 -5.73 1.80 0.25
C ALA A 88 -4.44 2.44 -0.29
N ILE A 89 -3.32 1.73 -0.19
CA ILE A 89 -2.02 2.19 -0.73
C ILE A 89 -1.46 1.10 -1.64
N TYR A 90 -1.18 1.49 -2.87
CA TYR A 90 -0.74 0.59 -3.94
C TYR A 90 0.55 1.05 -4.62
N PRO A 91 1.71 0.67 -4.11
CA PRO A 91 2.97 0.67 -4.87
C PRO A 91 2.94 -0.38 -5.97
N ASP A 92 2.76 0.06 -7.22
CA ASP A 92 2.77 -0.81 -8.38
C ASP A 92 4.17 -0.90 -8.98
N GLU A 93 4.29 -1.46 -10.16
CA GLU A 93 5.48 -1.90 -10.84
C GLU A 93 6.70 -0.98 -10.69
N GLY A 94 7.72 -1.48 -9.98
CA GLY A 94 8.98 -0.79 -9.78
C GLY A 94 8.97 0.32 -8.74
N SER A 95 7.86 0.56 -8.05
CA SER A 95 7.77 1.55 -6.97
C SER A 95 8.83 1.30 -5.90
N SER A 96 9.79 2.22 -5.77
CA SER A 96 11.01 1.98 -5.00
C SER A 96 11.51 3.21 -4.25
N HIS A 97 12.21 2.95 -3.13
CA HIS A 97 12.92 3.94 -2.32
C HIS A 97 11.98 5.00 -1.70
N MET A 98 10.77 4.60 -1.35
CA MET A 98 9.75 5.45 -0.75
C MET A 98 9.62 5.18 0.75
N LEU A 99 9.11 6.18 1.47
CA LEU A 99 8.69 6.07 2.85
C LEU A 99 7.16 6.16 2.94
N ILE A 100 6.54 5.13 3.51
CA ILE A 100 5.09 5.03 3.72
C ILE A 100 4.85 4.89 5.22
N GLU A 101 4.42 5.98 5.86
CA GLU A 101 4.33 5.98 7.32
C GLU A 101 3.12 6.74 7.87
N ASN A 102 2.68 6.32 9.07
CA ASN A 102 1.63 7.02 9.82
C ASN A 102 0.31 7.19 9.04
N ASN A 103 -0.03 6.27 8.14
CA ASN A 103 -1.29 6.26 7.43
C ASN A 103 -2.30 5.32 8.12
N ILE A 104 -3.58 5.57 7.89
CA ILE A 104 -4.67 4.68 8.26
C ILE A 104 -5.38 4.26 6.97
N GLY A 105 -5.34 2.95 6.66
CA GLY A 105 -6.06 2.35 5.55
C GLY A 105 -7.04 1.28 6.04
N TYR A 106 -8.31 1.37 5.69
CA TYR A 106 -9.30 0.40 6.15
C TYR A 106 -10.52 0.26 5.23
N ARG A 107 -11.25 -0.85 5.37
CA ARG A 107 -12.45 -1.18 4.57
C ARG A 107 -12.19 -1.06 3.07
N THR A 108 -11.21 -1.78 2.58
CA THR A 108 -10.93 -1.95 1.16
C THR A 108 -11.48 -3.27 0.67
N THR A 109 -11.87 -3.38 -0.56
CA THR A 109 -12.36 -4.67 -1.12
C THR A 109 -11.24 -5.67 -1.38
N SER A 110 -10.01 -5.21 -1.58
CA SER A 110 -8.81 -6.06 -1.56
C SER A 110 -8.10 -5.98 -0.20
N THR A 111 -6.79 -6.14 -0.16
CA THR A 111 -5.99 -5.85 1.04
C THR A 111 -5.80 -4.34 1.21
N CYS A 112 -5.49 -3.90 2.42
CA CYS A 112 -5.29 -2.46 2.63
C CYS A 112 -3.99 -1.95 1.98
N PHE A 113 -2.94 -2.74 2.04
CA PHE A 113 -1.66 -2.42 1.39
C PHE A 113 -1.32 -3.48 0.33
N HIS A 114 -0.88 -3.02 -0.84
CA HIS A 114 -0.34 -3.90 -1.87
C HIS A 114 0.92 -3.32 -2.50
N GLN A 115 2.00 -4.11 -2.54
CA GLN A 115 3.15 -3.84 -3.40
C GLN A 115 3.23 -4.90 -4.48
N HIS A 116 3.04 -4.50 -5.75
CA HIS A 116 3.19 -5.44 -6.86
C HIS A 116 4.64 -5.91 -6.95
N TYR A 117 5.58 -5.03 -7.23
CA TYR A 117 7.00 -5.24 -7.03
C TYR A 117 7.74 -3.90 -6.93
N GLY A 118 8.85 -3.93 -6.25
CA GLY A 118 9.66 -2.75 -5.98
C GLY A 118 10.79 -3.12 -5.04
N ARG A 119 11.59 -2.16 -4.64
CA ARG A 119 12.72 -2.40 -3.75
C ARG A 119 12.90 -1.30 -2.72
N GLU A 120 13.33 -1.74 -1.54
CA GLU A 120 13.81 -0.85 -0.47
C GLU A 120 12.82 0.22 -0.04
N ASN A 121 11.51 -0.06 -0.15
CA ASN A 121 10.49 0.77 0.46
C ASN A 121 10.48 0.55 1.97
N ILE A 122 10.12 1.58 2.73
CA ILE A 122 9.91 1.50 4.18
C ILE A 122 8.43 1.74 4.45
N VAL A 123 7.77 0.75 5.06
CA VAL A 123 6.36 0.79 5.44
C VAL A 123 6.27 0.67 6.95
N ARG A 124 6.02 1.76 7.65
CA ARG A 124 6.07 1.76 9.12
C ARG A 124 5.00 2.64 9.78
N ASN A 125 4.67 2.31 11.01
CA ASN A 125 3.71 3.06 11.84
C ASN A 125 2.35 3.26 11.18
N ASN A 126 1.93 2.37 10.27
CA ASN A 126 0.62 2.43 9.64
C ASN A 126 -0.39 1.56 10.38
N ILE A 127 -1.67 1.86 10.20
CA ILE A 127 -2.78 1.01 10.59
C ILE A 127 -3.46 0.52 9.32
N PHE A 128 -3.49 -0.80 9.12
CA PHE A 128 -4.18 -1.45 8.02
C PHE A 128 -5.27 -2.36 8.59
N ALA A 129 -6.53 -2.03 8.34
CA ALA A 129 -7.64 -2.66 9.03
C ALA A 129 -8.78 -3.09 8.10
N LEU A 130 -9.30 -4.30 8.34
CA LEU A 130 -10.56 -4.77 7.76
C LEU A 130 -10.59 -4.75 6.21
N GLY A 131 -9.48 -5.13 5.58
CA GLY A 131 -9.45 -5.39 4.15
C GLY A 131 -10.21 -6.68 3.81
N GLY A 132 -10.98 -6.67 2.74
CA GLY A 132 -11.85 -7.78 2.36
C GLY A 132 -11.11 -9.05 1.94
N GLU A 133 -9.85 -8.93 1.51
CA GLU A 133 -8.99 -10.06 1.13
C GLU A 133 -7.76 -10.21 2.05
N GLY A 134 -7.67 -9.42 3.11
CA GLY A 134 -6.57 -9.44 4.06
C GLY A 134 -5.98 -8.06 4.34
N ALA A 135 -4.84 -8.02 5.04
CA ALA A 135 -4.21 -6.75 5.38
C ALA A 135 -3.15 -6.30 4.37
N VAL A 136 -2.23 -7.20 4.02
CA VAL A 136 -1.06 -6.92 3.16
C VAL A 136 -0.97 -7.93 2.02
N HIS A 137 -0.75 -7.45 0.81
CA HIS A 137 -0.48 -8.26 -0.38
C HIS A 137 0.83 -7.80 -1.02
N TRP A 138 1.69 -8.75 -1.42
CA TRP A 138 2.82 -8.42 -2.27
C TRP A 138 3.21 -9.60 -3.15
N THR A 139 3.81 -9.31 -4.27
CA THR A 139 4.13 -10.31 -5.28
C THR A 139 5.54 -10.17 -5.81
N ARG A 140 5.93 -11.09 -6.67
CA ARG A 140 7.18 -11.12 -7.42
C ARG A 140 8.43 -11.28 -6.56
N LYS A 141 8.95 -12.49 -6.56
CA LYS A 141 10.20 -12.81 -5.89
C LYS A 141 11.41 -12.25 -6.66
N GLU A 142 12.14 -11.37 -6.01
CA GLU A 142 13.36 -10.76 -6.52
C GLU A 142 14.49 -10.92 -5.50
N PRO A 143 15.77 -10.82 -5.90
CA PRO A 143 16.90 -11.08 -4.99
C PRO A 143 17.09 -9.99 -3.92
N HIS A 144 16.57 -8.80 -4.14
CA HIS A 144 16.66 -7.69 -3.19
C HIS A 144 15.49 -7.68 -2.19
N VAL A 145 15.61 -6.86 -1.15
CA VAL A 145 14.52 -6.61 -0.21
C VAL A 145 13.43 -5.81 -0.91
N SER A 146 12.22 -6.37 -0.92
CA SER A 146 11.04 -5.73 -1.50
C SER A 146 10.66 -4.48 -0.69
N PHE A 147 10.46 -4.67 0.61
CA PHE A 147 10.25 -3.58 1.55
C PHE A 147 10.55 -4.01 2.98
N THR A 148 10.79 -3.03 3.85
CA THR A 148 10.82 -3.20 5.30
C THR A 148 9.44 -2.84 5.86
N PHE A 149 8.87 -3.75 6.67
CA PHE A 149 7.53 -3.62 7.24
C PHE A 149 7.62 -3.68 8.76
N GLU A 150 7.55 -2.54 9.42
CA GLU A 150 7.81 -2.46 10.86
C GLU A 150 6.88 -1.51 11.61
N HIS A 151 6.61 -1.80 12.88
CA HIS A 151 5.79 -0.97 13.76
C HIS A 151 4.37 -0.68 13.22
N ASN A 152 3.81 -1.55 12.37
CA ASN A 152 2.45 -1.40 11.86
C ASN A 152 1.45 -2.15 12.74
N ILE A 153 0.20 -1.74 12.65
CA ILE A 153 -0.96 -2.43 13.26
C ILE A 153 -1.78 -3.04 12.13
N LEU A 154 -1.98 -4.36 12.17
CA LEU A 154 -2.84 -5.08 11.23
C LEU A 154 -4.05 -5.64 11.96
N LEU A 155 -5.24 -5.22 11.54
CA LEU A 155 -6.52 -5.69 12.06
C LEU A 155 -7.28 -6.41 10.94
N VAL A 156 -7.60 -7.68 11.13
CA VAL A 156 -8.40 -8.47 10.17
C VAL A 156 -9.63 -9.05 10.84
N ASP A 157 -10.62 -9.46 10.04
CA ASP A 157 -11.78 -10.22 10.47
C ASP A 157 -11.85 -11.51 9.65
N ASN A 158 -11.35 -12.60 10.21
CA ASN A 158 -11.26 -13.90 9.53
C ASN A 158 -10.56 -13.87 8.16
N GLN A 159 -9.73 -12.86 7.90
CA GLN A 159 -8.95 -12.71 6.69
C GLN A 159 -7.45 -12.94 6.97
N PRO A 160 -6.65 -13.34 5.97
CA PRO A 160 -5.21 -13.48 6.15
C PRO A 160 -4.52 -12.13 6.42
N LEU A 161 -3.48 -12.16 7.26
CA LEU A 161 -2.64 -10.96 7.48
C LEU A 161 -1.83 -10.64 6.22
N PHE A 162 -1.26 -11.68 5.60
CA PHE A 162 -0.32 -11.55 4.48
C PHE A 162 -0.71 -12.50 3.34
N THR A 163 -0.80 -11.97 2.13
CA THR A 163 -1.18 -12.70 0.92
C THR A 163 -0.22 -12.46 -0.22
N GLY A 164 -0.36 -13.20 -1.31
CA GLY A 164 0.36 -13.05 -2.56
C GLY A 164 1.11 -14.32 -2.95
N PRO A 165 1.13 -14.66 -4.25
CA PRO A 165 1.99 -15.69 -4.81
C PRO A 165 3.41 -15.14 -5.00
N ASP A 166 4.40 -16.03 -4.98
CA ASP A 166 5.81 -15.70 -5.29
C ASP A 166 6.34 -14.45 -4.58
N ARG A 167 6.04 -14.38 -3.30
CA ARG A 167 6.39 -13.24 -2.45
C ARG A 167 7.89 -12.97 -2.44
N GLY A 168 8.25 -11.70 -2.62
CA GLY A 168 9.63 -11.24 -2.54
C GLY A 168 10.15 -11.19 -1.10
N ASN A 169 11.43 -10.89 -0.94
CA ASN A 169 12.08 -10.76 0.35
C ASN A 169 11.47 -9.58 1.14
N LEU A 170 11.03 -9.86 2.35
CA LEU A 170 10.44 -8.91 3.28
C LEU A 170 11.28 -8.87 4.56
N LYS A 171 11.60 -7.67 5.03
CA LYS A 171 12.03 -7.48 6.42
C LYS A 171 10.80 -7.09 7.23
N CYS A 172 10.45 -7.90 8.23
CA CYS A 172 9.21 -7.72 8.98
C CYS A 172 9.50 -7.84 10.47
N ASP A 173 9.27 -6.77 11.23
CA ASP A 173 9.54 -6.75 12.66
C ASP A 173 8.61 -5.77 13.41
N MET A 174 8.45 -5.99 14.72
CA MET A 174 7.76 -5.10 15.67
C MET A 174 6.33 -4.67 15.25
N ASN A 175 5.60 -5.52 14.54
CA ASN A 175 4.22 -5.25 14.16
C ASN A 175 3.23 -5.84 15.17
N LEU A 176 2.08 -5.21 15.32
CA LEU A 176 0.95 -5.71 16.09
C LEU A 176 -0.10 -6.33 15.16
N TYR A 177 -0.53 -7.55 15.47
CA TYR A 177 -1.51 -8.28 14.69
C TYR A 177 -2.73 -8.63 15.53
N TRP A 178 -3.92 -8.44 14.99
CA TRP A 178 -5.17 -8.80 15.64
C TRP A 178 -6.20 -9.33 14.64
N ASP A 179 -6.79 -10.49 14.96
CA ASP A 179 -7.94 -11.02 14.21
C ASP A 179 -9.19 -10.94 15.12
N VAL A 180 -10.15 -10.09 14.77
CA VAL A 180 -11.39 -9.95 15.54
C VAL A 180 -12.28 -11.19 15.45
N GLY A 181 -12.16 -11.98 14.37
CA GLY A 181 -12.80 -13.28 14.22
C GLY A 181 -12.20 -14.38 15.10
N GLY A 182 -11.07 -14.10 15.78
CA GLY A 182 -10.45 -15.01 16.74
C GLY A 182 -9.66 -16.17 16.15
N ARG A 183 -9.29 -16.11 14.86
CA ARG A 183 -8.42 -17.14 14.27
C ARG A 183 -6.99 -17.04 14.83
N PRO A 184 -6.32 -18.18 15.02
CA PRO A 184 -4.91 -18.18 15.39
C PRO A 184 -4.06 -17.47 14.32
N LEU A 185 -3.23 -16.52 14.73
CA LEU A 185 -2.30 -15.78 13.86
C LEU A 185 -1.01 -16.61 13.65
N ILE A 186 -1.11 -17.74 12.93
CA ILE A 186 -0.04 -18.73 12.80
C ILE A 186 1.01 -18.33 11.75
N TYR A 187 0.70 -17.38 10.87
CA TYR A 187 1.49 -17.03 9.68
C TYR A 187 1.92 -15.57 9.64
N ALA A 188 2.42 -15.04 10.76
CA ALA A 188 3.11 -13.76 10.73
C ALA A 188 4.52 -13.97 10.14
N PRO A 189 4.96 -13.21 9.12
CA PRO A 189 6.27 -13.41 8.47
C PRO A 189 7.46 -13.29 9.42
N ASP A 190 7.35 -12.46 10.45
CA ASP A 190 8.34 -12.25 11.51
C ASP A 190 8.52 -13.47 12.45
N ARG A 191 7.68 -14.51 12.31
CA ARG A 191 7.81 -15.78 13.03
C ARG A 191 8.32 -16.93 12.17
N LEU A 192 8.55 -16.70 10.88
CA LEU A 192 9.02 -17.73 9.96
C LEU A 192 10.55 -17.88 9.95
N ASP A 193 11.29 -16.96 10.56
CA ASP A 193 12.75 -16.98 10.66
C ASP A 193 13.25 -17.33 12.07
N ALA A 194 12.39 -17.94 12.91
CA ALA A 194 12.73 -18.41 14.24
C ALA A 194 12.99 -19.94 14.28
#